data_861ed47f88a9ec87812091b16ee208a9
#
_entry.id   861ed47f88a9ec87812091b16ee208a9
#
_cell.length_a   1.000
_cell.length_b   1.000
_cell.length_c   1.000
_cell.angle_alpha   90.00
_cell.angle_beta   90.00
_cell.angle_gamma   90.00
#
_symmetry.space_group_name_H-M   'P 1'
#
loop_
_entity.id
_entity.type
_entity.pdbx_description
1 polymer ?
#
loop_
_entity_poly.entity_id
_entity_poly.type
_entity_poly.pdbx_seq_one_letter_code
_entity_poly.pdbx_strand_id
1 'polypeptide(L)'
;MAAREQWRSGLGFVLAAAGSAVGLGNLWGFAYRASQGGGAAFVVLYLLIVLLICLPVLVAELVLGRSTGNSPLLAPVQVGGGRWRALGWLFMLAACGILAFYAVLMGWTLVTLLQVAMAGLPSDINQAETFFAALSGGRWALLGQLLSMVLTAVVVGAGVQGGIERLSRWGLPLLFLMLIGLAIWAGNLEGAGAGYRTFLLRWDSAQLLDPSTIRNAFTQAFFSIGTGIGTLLAYAAYLDRRAHLPREAVAVVGMDTAVGLLAGMVTFPVVASFGLGDVISGSTLGTIFIALPTGLSALGETGRLVALVFFLLAYLAAITSSVSLLEVPVASLMDALGWSRRRAVLLSSVLIFLLGLPAATSLGVLGWMDSVFGGVLLILGGLLLALLLGWAVPQHFRRDLLSSGTPEWVQRLLLVLLRWLAPPVVALGLVVSLVDLLGSWFG
;
A
#
# COMPACT_ATOMS: atom_id res chain seq x y z
N MET A 1 3.12 -8.06 33.19
CA MET A 1 3.05 -7.50 31.83
C MET A 1 2.22 -6.23 31.89
N ALA A 2 2.73 -5.08 31.42
CA ALA A 2 1.91 -3.89 31.26
C ALA A 2 0.78 -4.18 30.28
N ALA A 3 -0.43 -3.66 30.54
CA ALA A 3 -1.56 -3.82 29.62
C ALA A 3 -1.17 -3.27 28.24
N ARG A 4 -1.37 -4.08 27.19
CA ARG A 4 -1.11 -3.65 25.81
C ARG A 4 -2.06 -2.52 25.44
N GLU A 5 -1.57 -1.50 24.73
CA GLU A 5 -2.44 -0.46 24.17
C GLU A 5 -3.56 -1.10 23.33
N GLN A 6 -4.72 -0.47 23.29
CA GLN A 6 -5.85 -0.89 22.47
C GLN A 6 -6.35 0.29 21.65
N TRP A 7 -7.00 0.02 20.53
CA TRP A 7 -7.72 1.05 19.76
C TRP A 7 -8.83 1.67 20.63
N ARG A 8 -9.06 2.96 20.48
CA ARG A 8 -10.17 3.64 21.19
C ARG A 8 -11.53 3.18 20.68
N SER A 9 -11.60 2.80 19.38
CA SER A 9 -12.85 2.38 18.74
C SER A 9 -12.58 1.48 17.54
N GLY A 10 -13.56 0.67 17.14
CA GLY A 10 -13.53 -0.09 15.89
C GLY A 10 -13.35 0.81 14.66
N LEU A 11 -14.00 1.98 14.64
CA LEU A 11 -13.79 2.97 13.57
C LEU A 11 -12.33 3.47 13.52
N GLY A 12 -11.69 3.69 14.68
CA GLY A 12 -10.27 4.06 14.75
C GLY A 12 -9.38 3.01 14.11
N PHE A 13 -9.65 1.72 14.39
CA PHE A 13 -8.96 0.61 13.74
C PHE A 13 -9.20 0.59 12.23
N VAL A 14 -10.46 0.66 11.76
CA VAL A 14 -10.80 0.63 10.33
C VAL A 14 -10.10 1.77 9.58
N LEU A 15 -10.13 2.98 10.12
CA LEU A 15 -9.44 4.13 9.51
C LEU A 15 -7.92 3.95 9.49
N ALA A 16 -7.33 3.38 10.53
CA ALA A 16 -5.90 3.10 10.55
C ALA A 16 -5.52 1.97 9.58
N ALA A 17 -6.31 0.89 9.54
CA ALA A 17 -6.10 -0.24 8.64
C ALA A 17 -6.31 0.16 7.17
N ALA A 18 -7.34 0.95 6.87
CA ALA A 18 -7.55 1.50 5.54
C ALA A 18 -6.43 2.49 5.15
N GLY A 19 -5.97 3.36 6.09
CA GLY A 19 -4.82 4.23 5.87
C GLY A 19 -3.51 3.47 5.69
N SER A 20 -3.38 2.26 6.26
CA SER A 20 -2.25 1.36 5.99
C SER A 20 -2.28 0.81 4.56
N ALA A 21 -3.48 0.43 4.07
CA ALA A 21 -3.68 -0.09 2.72
C ALA A 21 -3.58 1.02 1.67
N VAL A 22 -4.23 2.15 1.89
CA VAL A 22 -4.21 3.30 0.98
C VAL A 22 -2.82 3.94 0.96
N GLY A 23 -2.11 3.75 -0.13
CA GLY A 23 -0.75 4.26 -0.33
C GLY A 23 -0.54 4.98 -1.66
N LEU A 24 0.72 5.29 -1.94
CA LEU A 24 1.11 5.87 -3.24
C LEU A 24 0.69 4.99 -4.42
N GLY A 25 0.71 3.66 -4.25
CA GLY A 25 0.33 2.70 -5.28
C GLY A 25 -1.13 2.81 -5.74
N ASN A 26 -2.06 3.25 -4.87
CA ASN A 26 -3.46 3.46 -5.22
C ASN A 26 -3.65 4.70 -6.08
N LEU A 27 -2.89 5.75 -5.79
CA LEU A 27 -3.08 7.06 -6.42
C LEU A 27 -2.61 7.08 -7.87
N TRP A 28 -1.57 6.32 -8.21
CA TRP A 28 -1.05 6.31 -9.56
C TRP A 28 -0.80 4.91 -10.15
N GLY A 29 -0.32 3.98 -9.33
CA GLY A 29 -0.04 2.60 -9.80
C GLY A 29 -1.28 1.93 -10.34
N PHE A 30 -2.43 2.15 -9.69
CA PHE A 30 -3.72 1.64 -10.12
C PHE A 30 -4.11 2.18 -11.50
N ALA A 31 -4.08 3.51 -11.68
CA ALA A 31 -4.46 4.13 -12.95
C ALA A 31 -3.52 3.75 -14.10
N TYR A 32 -2.21 3.70 -13.83
CA TYR A 32 -1.21 3.23 -14.79
C TYR A 32 -1.50 1.79 -15.25
N ARG A 33 -1.68 0.85 -14.33
CA ARG A 33 -1.97 -0.55 -14.65
C ARG A 33 -3.32 -0.73 -15.34
N ALA A 34 -4.32 0.07 -14.96
CA ALA A 34 -5.62 0.08 -15.63
C ALA A 34 -5.51 0.57 -17.08
N SER A 35 -4.65 1.55 -17.38
CA SER A 35 -4.44 2.02 -18.74
C SER A 35 -3.79 0.96 -19.63
N GLN A 36 -2.85 0.20 -19.09
CA GLN A 36 -2.18 -0.91 -19.77
C GLN A 36 -3.09 -2.15 -19.94
N GLY A 37 -3.96 -2.41 -18.98
CA GLY A 37 -4.82 -3.61 -18.91
C GLY A 37 -6.21 -3.44 -19.53
N GLY A 38 -6.43 -2.45 -20.41
CA GLY A 38 -7.72 -2.31 -21.13
C GLY A 38 -8.85 -1.69 -20.30
N GLY A 39 -8.53 -0.84 -19.31
CA GLY A 39 -9.52 -0.05 -18.55
C GLY A 39 -10.45 -0.90 -17.70
N ALA A 40 -11.73 -1.00 -18.08
CA ALA A 40 -12.75 -1.72 -17.30
C ALA A 40 -12.44 -3.20 -17.12
N ALA A 41 -11.81 -3.86 -18.08
CA ALA A 41 -11.40 -5.27 -17.98
C ALA A 41 -10.40 -5.48 -16.81
N PHE A 42 -9.40 -4.61 -16.72
CA PHE A 42 -8.47 -4.63 -15.59
C PHE A 42 -9.19 -4.38 -14.26
N VAL A 43 -10.09 -3.40 -14.17
CA VAL A 43 -10.82 -3.08 -12.94
C VAL A 43 -11.62 -4.28 -12.45
N VAL A 44 -12.33 -4.98 -13.35
CA VAL A 44 -13.09 -6.18 -12.98
C VAL A 44 -12.17 -7.29 -12.48
N LEU A 45 -11.07 -7.55 -13.19
CA LEU A 45 -10.10 -8.57 -12.77
C LEU A 45 -9.47 -8.23 -11.40
N TYR A 46 -9.10 -6.97 -11.20
CA TYR A 46 -8.61 -6.47 -9.91
C TYR A 46 -9.62 -6.71 -8.79
N LEU A 47 -10.91 -6.34 -9.00
CA LEU A 47 -11.96 -6.54 -7.99
C LEU A 47 -12.18 -8.01 -7.67
N LEU A 48 -12.14 -8.90 -8.67
CA LEU A 48 -12.22 -10.35 -8.44
C LEU A 48 -11.06 -10.85 -7.57
N ILE A 49 -9.83 -10.44 -7.86
CA ILE A 49 -8.67 -10.83 -7.07
C ILE A 49 -8.76 -10.27 -5.65
N VAL A 50 -9.14 -9.01 -5.49
CA VAL A 50 -9.31 -8.39 -4.17
C VAL A 50 -10.35 -9.13 -3.33
N LEU A 51 -11.52 -9.42 -3.88
CA LEU A 51 -12.61 -10.04 -3.12
C LEU A 51 -12.38 -11.53 -2.86
N LEU A 52 -11.85 -12.27 -3.84
CA LEU A 52 -11.73 -13.73 -3.74
C LEU A 52 -10.41 -14.20 -3.13
N ILE A 53 -9.35 -13.40 -3.22
CA ILE A 53 -8.01 -13.76 -2.76
C ILE A 53 -7.54 -12.85 -1.63
N CYS A 54 -7.47 -11.52 -1.86
CA CYS A 54 -6.89 -10.62 -0.86
C CYS A 54 -7.76 -10.50 0.39
N LEU A 55 -9.09 -10.45 0.27
CA LEU A 55 -9.99 -10.35 1.42
C LEU A 55 -9.89 -11.56 2.37
N PRO A 56 -9.93 -12.85 1.92
CA PRO A 56 -9.69 -13.97 2.79
C PRO A 56 -8.30 -13.98 3.46
N VAL A 57 -7.26 -13.57 2.73
CA VAL A 57 -5.89 -13.46 3.28
C VAL A 57 -5.82 -12.34 4.32
N LEU A 58 -6.47 -11.18 4.06
CA LEU A 58 -6.58 -10.11 5.03
C LEU A 58 -7.29 -10.56 6.31
N VAL A 59 -8.44 -11.26 6.19
CA VAL A 59 -9.14 -11.81 7.36
C VAL A 59 -8.23 -12.77 8.13
N ALA A 60 -7.43 -13.58 7.42
CA ALA A 60 -6.45 -14.47 8.06
C ALA A 60 -5.38 -13.69 8.85
N GLU A 61 -4.87 -12.59 8.29
CA GLU A 61 -3.90 -11.71 8.96
C GLU A 61 -4.50 -11.09 10.22
N LEU A 62 -5.75 -10.59 10.13
CA LEU A 62 -6.48 -10.03 11.27
C LEU A 62 -6.76 -11.08 12.35
N VAL A 63 -7.16 -12.29 11.96
CA VAL A 63 -7.36 -13.42 12.89
C VAL A 63 -6.08 -13.74 13.64
N LEU A 64 -4.95 -13.84 12.94
CA LEU A 64 -3.66 -14.17 13.55
C LEU A 64 -3.23 -13.09 14.55
N GLY A 65 -3.38 -11.81 14.21
CA GLY A 65 -3.05 -10.69 15.11
C GLY A 65 -3.95 -10.64 16.34
N ARG A 66 -5.29 -10.61 16.14
CA ARG A 66 -6.26 -10.48 17.23
C ARG A 66 -6.24 -11.68 18.19
N SER A 67 -6.20 -12.90 17.66
CA SER A 67 -6.27 -14.12 18.48
C SER A 67 -5.06 -14.31 19.37
N THR A 68 -3.88 -13.92 18.87
CA THR A 68 -2.63 -14.05 19.63
C THR A 68 -2.34 -12.84 20.52
N GLY A 69 -2.80 -11.64 20.11
CA GLY A 69 -2.40 -10.39 20.73
C GLY A 69 -0.88 -10.17 20.69
N ASN A 70 -0.17 -10.80 19.74
CA ASN A 70 1.28 -10.72 19.58
C ASN A 70 1.68 -10.03 18.28
N SER A 71 2.95 -9.61 18.24
CA SER A 71 3.57 -9.01 17.06
C SER A 71 3.66 -9.97 15.88
N PRO A 72 3.86 -9.44 14.66
CA PRO A 72 4.04 -10.25 13.45
C PRO A 72 5.17 -11.29 13.56
N LEU A 73 6.21 -11.00 14.32
CA LEU A 73 7.32 -11.94 14.54
C LEU A 73 6.90 -13.17 15.35
N LEU A 74 6.10 -13.00 16.40
CA LEU A 74 5.78 -14.06 17.36
C LEU A 74 4.46 -14.77 17.09
N ALA A 75 3.47 -14.10 16.50
CA ALA A 75 2.15 -14.65 16.27
C ALA A 75 2.13 -15.97 15.46
N PRO A 76 2.89 -16.11 14.35
CA PRO A 76 2.94 -17.37 13.60
C PRO A 76 3.48 -18.55 14.42
N VAL A 77 4.48 -18.29 15.27
CA VAL A 77 5.09 -19.32 16.14
C VAL A 77 4.11 -19.77 17.22
N GLN A 78 3.38 -18.84 17.81
CA GLN A 78 2.41 -19.14 18.87
C GLN A 78 1.28 -20.05 18.37
N VAL A 79 0.83 -19.86 17.13
CA VAL A 79 -0.31 -20.63 16.58
C VAL A 79 0.16 -21.89 15.85
N GLY A 80 1.23 -21.80 15.08
CA GLY A 80 1.71 -22.89 14.21
C GLY A 80 2.91 -23.67 14.74
N GLY A 81 3.52 -23.21 15.84
CA GLY A 81 4.74 -23.79 16.41
C GLY A 81 6.03 -23.32 15.72
N GLY A 82 7.16 -23.84 16.21
CA GLY A 82 8.51 -23.36 15.82
C GLY A 82 8.84 -23.38 14.33
N ARG A 83 8.21 -24.28 13.57
CA ARG A 83 8.37 -24.38 12.10
C ARG A 83 7.90 -23.12 11.35
N TRP A 84 7.02 -22.32 11.95
CA TRP A 84 6.48 -21.10 11.36
C TRP A 84 7.27 -19.83 11.75
N ARG A 85 8.41 -19.99 12.42
CA ARG A 85 9.31 -18.86 12.76
C ARG A 85 9.76 -18.10 11.52
N ALA A 86 9.99 -18.80 10.41
CA ALA A 86 10.37 -18.18 9.15
C ALA A 86 9.34 -17.17 8.63
N LEU A 87 8.03 -17.42 8.82
CA LEU A 87 6.98 -16.48 8.43
C LEU A 87 7.05 -15.17 9.23
N GLY A 88 7.32 -15.25 10.54
CA GLY A 88 7.50 -14.05 11.36
C GLY A 88 8.69 -13.19 10.92
N TRP A 89 9.82 -13.82 10.61
CA TRP A 89 10.99 -13.13 10.05
C TRP A 89 10.74 -12.58 8.66
N LEU A 90 9.95 -13.27 7.84
CA LEU A 90 9.55 -12.79 6.52
C LEU A 90 8.74 -11.49 6.63
N PHE A 91 7.77 -11.41 7.54
CA PHE A 91 7.01 -10.19 7.81
C PHE A 91 7.94 -9.03 8.23
N MET A 92 8.87 -9.29 9.15
CA MET A 92 9.86 -8.30 9.56
C MET A 92 10.70 -7.79 8.40
N LEU A 93 11.27 -8.71 7.60
CA LEU A 93 12.14 -8.38 6.48
C LEU A 93 11.39 -7.62 5.38
N ALA A 94 10.18 -8.08 5.03
CA ALA A 94 9.35 -7.44 4.02
C ALA A 94 8.96 -6.02 4.44
N ALA A 95 8.45 -5.83 5.67
CA ALA A 95 8.06 -4.52 6.16
C ALA A 95 9.24 -3.53 6.22
N CYS A 96 10.41 -3.96 6.74
CA CYS A 96 11.60 -3.12 6.78
C CYS A 96 12.12 -2.78 5.38
N GLY A 97 12.17 -3.76 4.47
CA GLY A 97 12.63 -3.56 3.10
C GLY A 97 11.70 -2.64 2.30
N ILE A 98 10.37 -2.84 2.43
CA ILE A 98 9.40 -1.95 1.78
C ILE A 98 9.55 -0.53 2.33
N LEU A 99 9.57 -0.33 3.64
CA LEU A 99 9.67 1.01 4.21
C LEU A 99 10.97 1.71 3.82
N ALA A 100 12.06 0.97 3.62
CA ALA A 100 13.35 1.53 3.24
C ALA A 100 13.30 2.26 1.90
N PHE A 101 12.76 1.65 0.84
CA PHE A 101 12.60 2.35 -0.45
C PHE A 101 11.37 3.26 -0.48
N TYR A 102 10.31 2.91 0.23
CA TYR A 102 9.08 3.70 0.28
C TYR A 102 9.30 5.08 0.93
N ALA A 103 10.17 5.16 1.95
CA ALA A 103 10.56 6.42 2.57
C ALA A 103 11.27 7.37 1.59
N VAL A 104 11.98 6.82 0.58
CA VAL A 104 12.57 7.63 -0.50
C VAL A 104 11.48 8.23 -1.38
N LEU A 105 10.50 7.42 -1.82
CA LEU A 105 9.35 7.90 -2.61
C LEU A 105 8.52 8.93 -1.84
N MET A 106 8.30 8.71 -0.54
CA MET A 106 7.71 9.69 0.36
C MET A 106 8.50 11.00 0.37
N GLY A 107 9.81 10.89 0.46
CA GLY A 107 10.72 12.03 0.45
C GLY A 107 10.60 12.83 -0.83
N TRP A 108 10.55 12.17 -1.98
CA TRP A 108 10.35 12.84 -3.28
C TRP A 108 9.00 13.57 -3.34
N THR A 109 7.94 12.93 -2.84
CA THR A 109 6.61 13.55 -2.77
C THR A 109 6.62 14.82 -1.90
N LEU A 110 7.29 14.77 -0.74
CA LEU A 110 7.42 15.92 0.17
C LEU A 110 8.22 17.05 -0.47
N VAL A 111 9.38 16.74 -1.07
CA VAL A 111 10.23 17.76 -1.70
C VAL A 111 9.51 18.39 -2.88
N THR A 112 8.78 17.60 -3.69
CA THR A 112 7.99 18.14 -4.81
C THR A 112 6.85 19.03 -4.30
N LEU A 113 6.14 18.64 -3.22
CA LEU A 113 5.14 19.49 -2.58
C LEU A 113 5.72 20.84 -2.18
N LEU A 114 6.88 20.84 -1.51
CA LEU A 114 7.55 22.05 -1.08
C LEU A 114 8.04 22.90 -2.27
N GLN A 115 8.57 22.25 -3.32
CA GLN A 115 8.98 22.93 -4.57
C GLN A 115 7.78 23.64 -5.21
N VAL A 116 6.66 22.97 -5.39
CA VAL A 116 5.45 23.57 -5.97
C VAL A 116 4.92 24.71 -5.11
N ALA A 117 4.99 24.57 -3.77
CA ALA A 117 4.56 25.62 -2.85
C ALA A 117 5.43 26.86 -2.90
N MET A 118 6.76 26.71 -3.02
CA MET A 118 7.73 27.81 -2.92
C MET A 118 8.09 28.41 -4.29
N ALA A 119 8.28 27.59 -5.31
CA ALA A 119 8.81 28.00 -6.62
C ALA A 119 7.83 27.78 -7.79
N GLY A 120 6.67 27.12 -7.54
CA GLY A 120 5.68 26.84 -8.58
C GLY A 120 5.95 25.56 -9.36
N LEU A 121 5.20 25.38 -10.45
CA LEU A 121 5.30 24.24 -11.36
C LEU A 121 6.44 24.48 -12.39
N PRO A 122 7.06 23.40 -12.93
CA PRO A 122 8.00 23.51 -14.02
C PRO A 122 7.34 24.08 -15.27
N SER A 123 8.04 25.00 -15.98
CA SER A 123 7.50 25.66 -17.18
C SER A 123 7.36 24.71 -18.39
N ASP A 124 8.19 23.67 -18.42
CA ASP A 124 8.28 22.73 -19.53
C ASP A 124 8.83 21.37 -19.07
N ILE A 125 8.82 20.39 -19.97
CA ILE A 125 9.25 19.02 -19.70
C ILE A 125 10.74 18.94 -19.32
N ASN A 126 11.61 19.75 -19.96
CA ASN A 126 13.04 19.71 -19.68
C ASN A 126 13.35 20.19 -18.26
N GLN A 127 12.62 21.21 -17.79
CA GLN A 127 12.75 21.69 -16.41
C GLN A 127 12.23 20.63 -15.42
N ALA A 128 11.13 19.94 -15.75
CA ALA A 128 10.60 18.86 -14.93
C ALA A 128 11.56 17.66 -14.84
N GLU A 129 12.16 17.27 -15.96
CA GLU A 129 13.18 16.20 -16.01
C GLU A 129 14.44 16.57 -15.23
N THR A 130 14.91 17.80 -15.36
CA THR A 130 16.07 18.31 -14.61
C THR A 130 15.79 18.30 -13.11
N PHE A 131 14.59 18.75 -12.71
CA PHE A 131 14.17 18.70 -11.30
C PHE A 131 14.08 17.25 -10.80
N PHE A 132 13.46 16.35 -11.57
CA PHE A 132 13.35 14.94 -11.19
C PHE A 132 14.72 14.25 -11.11
N ALA A 133 15.64 14.53 -12.02
CA ALA A 133 17.01 14.01 -11.97
C ALA A 133 17.74 14.48 -10.68
N ALA A 134 17.60 15.76 -10.32
CA ALA A 134 18.15 16.29 -9.07
C ALA A 134 17.47 15.70 -7.82
N LEU A 135 16.18 15.37 -7.92
CA LEU A 135 15.39 14.78 -6.84
C LEU A 135 15.74 13.31 -6.64
N SER A 136 15.91 12.53 -7.70
CA SER A 136 16.03 11.05 -7.67
C SER A 136 17.46 10.55 -7.38
N GLY A 137 18.48 11.38 -7.44
CA GLY A 137 19.87 10.93 -7.26
C GLY A 137 20.73 11.85 -6.38
N GLY A 138 20.14 12.87 -5.74
CA GLY A 138 20.90 13.87 -5.05
C GLY A 138 20.60 14.04 -3.55
N ARG A 139 21.15 15.12 -2.99
CA ARG A 139 20.93 15.49 -1.58
C ARG A 139 19.46 15.63 -1.21
N TRP A 140 18.59 15.99 -2.14
CA TRP A 140 17.18 16.16 -1.91
C TRP A 140 16.47 14.83 -1.66
N ALA A 141 16.88 13.72 -2.30
CA ALA A 141 16.39 12.37 -2.00
C ALA A 141 16.68 12.00 -0.54
N LEU A 142 17.94 12.21 -0.11
CA LEU A 142 18.36 11.88 1.28
C LEU A 142 17.66 12.73 2.33
N LEU A 143 17.55 14.05 2.09
CA LEU A 143 16.84 14.95 3.02
C LEU A 143 15.36 14.63 3.09
N GLY A 144 14.71 14.38 1.95
CA GLY A 144 13.30 13.99 1.89
C GLY A 144 13.04 12.66 2.61
N GLN A 145 13.89 11.65 2.39
CA GLN A 145 13.85 10.36 3.09
C GLN A 145 14.01 10.55 4.60
N LEU A 146 15.01 11.33 5.04
CA LEU A 146 15.26 11.60 6.45
C LEU A 146 14.05 12.26 7.11
N LEU A 147 13.51 13.34 6.52
CA LEU A 147 12.35 14.03 7.06
C LEU A 147 11.13 13.12 7.13
N SER A 148 10.87 12.32 6.10
CA SER A 148 9.77 11.36 6.06
C SER A 148 9.92 10.28 7.12
N MET A 149 11.13 9.75 7.34
CA MET A 149 11.42 8.79 8.40
C MET A 149 11.26 9.40 9.79
N VAL A 150 11.71 10.63 10.01
CA VAL A 150 11.52 11.34 11.29
C VAL A 150 10.04 11.53 11.58
N LEU A 151 9.24 12.01 10.62
CA LEU A 151 7.80 12.19 10.79
C LEU A 151 7.09 10.86 11.09
N THR A 152 7.45 9.79 10.36
CA THR A 152 6.95 8.43 10.63
C THR A 152 7.31 7.96 12.05
N ALA A 153 8.57 8.16 12.47
CA ALA A 153 9.06 7.79 13.79
C ALA A 153 8.35 8.57 14.92
N VAL A 154 8.08 9.85 14.73
CA VAL A 154 7.33 10.69 15.70
C VAL A 154 5.92 10.14 15.88
N VAL A 155 5.22 9.83 14.79
CA VAL A 155 3.86 9.30 14.86
C VAL A 155 3.84 7.94 15.55
N VAL A 156 4.70 6.99 15.15
CA VAL A 156 4.76 5.65 15.76
C VAL A 156 5.22 5.76 17.23
N GLY A 157 6.17 6.66 17.53
CA GLY A 157 6.64 6.92 18.88
C GLY A 157 5.60 7.43 19.85
N ALA A 158 4.57 8.12 19.34
CA ALA A 158 3.43 8.59 20.12
C ALA A 158 2.41 7.49 20.49
N GLY A 159 2.63 6.25 20.01
CA GLY A 159 1.79 5.09 20.32
C GLY A 159 0.61 4.89 19.39
N VAL A 160 -0.18 3.85 19.69
CA VAL A 160 -1.31 3.47 18.83
C VAL A 160 -2.40 4.54 18.87
N GLN A 161 -2.85 4.93 20.06
CA GLN A 161 -3.94 5.90 20.21
C GLN A 161 -3.51 7.34 19.94
N GLY A 162 -2.33 7.73 20.48
CA GLY A 162 -1.85 9.12 20.42
C GLY A 162 -1.26 9.50 19.05
N GLY A 163 -0.70 8.53 18.35
CA GLY A 163 -0.04 8.71 17.06
C GLY A 163 -0.84 8.12 15.90
N ILE A 164 -0.86 6.81 15.78
CA ILE A 164 -1.40 6.08 14.61
C ILE A 164 -2.89 6.36 14.41
N GLU A 165 -3.71 6.13 15.42
CA GLU A 165 -5.16 6.35 15.34
C GLU A 165 -5.50 7.82 15.11
N ARG A 166 -4.78 8.74 15.78
CA ARG A 166 -4.99 10.18 15.61
C ARG A 166 -4.67 10.65 14.20
N LEU A 167 -3.55 10.20 13.62
CA LEU A 167 -3.18 10.50 12.24
C LEU A 167 -4.26 9.99 11.27
N SER A 168 -4.65 8.72 11.40
CA SER A 168 -5.59 8.09 10.48
C SER A 168 -7.01 8.67 10.60
N ARG A 169 -7.44 9.03 11.81
CA ARG A 169 -8.75 9.62 12.08
C ARG A 169 -8.97 10.94 11.34
N TRP A 170 -7.93 11.75 11.19
CA TRP A 170 -8.01 13.03 10.47
C TRP A 170 -7.49 12.92 9.05
N GLY A 171 -6.41 12.18 8.85
CA GLY A 171 -5.74 12.06 7.57
C GLY A 171 -6.58 11.36 6.51
N LEU A 172 -7.23 10.24 6.85
CA LEU A 172 -7.98 9.46 5.86
C LEU A 172 -9.26 10.19 5.38
N PRO A 173 -10.12 10.78 6.24
CA PRO A 173 -11.24 11.60 5.75
C PRO A 173 -10.78 12.81 4.92
N LEU A 174 -9.70 13.48 5.32
CA LEU A 174 -9.13 14.58 4.54
C LEU A 174 -8.65 14.09 3.17
N LEU A 175 -7.98 12.94 3.11
CA LEU A 175 -7.55 12.30 1.86
C LEU A 175 -8.75 12.05 0.93
N PHE A 176 -9.83 11.47 1.43
CA PHE A 176 -11.06 11.25 0.65
C PHE A 176 -11.65 12.56 0.14
N LEU A 177 -11.74 13.59 1.01
CA LEU A 177 -12.26 14.89 0.63
C LEU A 177 -11.44 15.53 -0.51
N MET A 178 -10.12 15.50 -0.39
CA MET A 178 -9.21 16.01 -1.40
C MET A 178 -9.33 15.23 -2.73
N LEU A 179 -9.39 13.90 -2.64
CA LEU A 179 -9.50 13.03 -3.81
C LEU A 179 -10.84 13.21 -4.54
N ILE A 180 -11.95 13.34 -3.79
CA ILE A 180 -13.27 13.65 -4.36
C ILE A 180 -13.24 15.04 -5.02
N GLY A 181 -12.65 16.04 -4.36
CA GLY A 181 -12.50 17.37 -4.96
C GLY A 181 -11.71 17.35 -6.27
N LEU A 182 -10.60 16.61 -6.32
CA LEU A 182 -9.82 16.41 -7.54
C LEU A 182 -10.62 15.65 -8.62
N ALA A 183 -11.41 14.64 -8.26
CA ALA A 183 -12.24 13.90 -9.20
C ALA A 183 -13.35 14.79 -9.81
N ILE A 184 -13.98 15.64 -9.00
CA ILE A 184 -14.96 16.61 -9.48
C ILE A 184 -14.28 17.62 -10.43
N TRP A 185 -13.12 18.15 -10.05
CA TRP A 185 -12.36 19.06 -10.90
C TRP A 185 -11.98 18.41 -12.23
N ALA A 186 -11.39 17.21 -12.20
CA ALA A 186 -10.98 16.48 -13.39
C ALA A 186 -12.15 16.14 -14.32
N GLY A 187 -13.33 15.87 -13.76
CA GLY A 187 -14.56 15.62 -14.51
C GLY A 187 -15.09 16.82 -15.28
N ASN A 188 -14.67 18.04 -14.93
CA ASN A 188 -15.04 19.27 -15.64
C ASN A 188 -14.02 19.70 -16.70
N LEU A 189 -12.94 18.93 -16.92
CA LEU A 189 -11.97 19.21 -17.97
C LEU A 189 -12.54 18.89 -19.36
N GLU A 190 -12.12 19.67 -20.36
CA GLU A 190 -12.39 19.36 -21.77
C GLU A 190 -11.72 18.03 -22.10
N GLY A 191 -12.49 17.07 -22.66
CA GLY A 191 -11.99 15.71 -22.94
C GLY A 191 -12.18 14.70 -21.80
N ALA A 192 -12.64 15.08 -20.61
CA ALA A 192 -12.87 14.19 -19.48
C ALA A 192 -13.75 12.97 -19.85
N GLY A 193 -14.77 13.17 -20.72
CA GLY A 193 -15.64 12.10 -21.21
C GLY A 193 -14.89 10.99 -21.96
N ALA A 194 -13.82 11.32 -22.70
CA ALA A 194 -12.96 10.33 -23.35
C ALA A 194 -12.18 9.52 -22.32
N GLY A 195 -11.64 10.18 -21.30
CA GLY A 195 -10.97 9.54 -20.17
C GLY A 195 -11.87 8.54 -19.43
N TYR A 196 -13.10 8.96 -19.07
CA TYR A 196 -14.05 8.07 -18.41
C TYR A 196 -14.48 6.89 -19.28
N ARG A 197 -14.66 7.08 -20.59
CA ARG A 197 -14.94 5.97 -21.52
C ARG A 197 -13.81 4.96 -21.52
N THR A 198 -12.58 5.43 -21.56
CA THR A 198 -11.39 4.54 -21.52
C THR A 198 -11.31 3.77 -20.21
N PHE A 199 -11.53 4.44 -19.07
CA PHE A 199 -11.40 3.83 -17.76
C PHE A 199 -12.53 2.88 -17.40
N LEU A 200 -13.80 3.31 -17.61
CA LEU A 200 -14.97 2.63 -17.05
C LEU A 200 -15.77 1.83 -18.08
N LEU A 201 -15.68 2.20 -19.37
CA LEU A 201 -16.54 1.63 -20.41
C LEU A 201 -15.77 0.84 -21.47
N ARG A 202 -14.47 1.10 -21.65
CA ARG A 202 -13.67 0.32 -22.60
C ARG A 202 -13.55 -1.11 -22.08
N TRP A 203 -14.18 -2.02 -22.82
CA TRP A 203 -14.17 -3.44 -22.51
C TRP A 203 -13.44 -4.20 -23.61
N ASP A 204 -12.36 -4.85 -23.23
CA ASP A 204 -11.62 -5.75 -24.11
C ASP A 204 -11.50 -7.11 -23.41
N SER A 205 -12.31 -8.08 -23.86
CA SER A 205 -12.31 -9.43 -23.27
C SER A 205 -11.01 -10.18 -23.48
N ALA A 206 -10.21 -9.84 -24.51
CA ALA A 206 -8.90 -10.45 -24.73
C ALA A 206 -7.94 -10.09 -23.60
N GLN A 207 -8.06 -8.89 -23.04
CA GLN A 207 -7.23 -8.43 -21.90
C GLN A 207 -7.47 -9.22 -20.61
N LEU A 208 -8.65 -9.80 -20.42
CA LEU A 208 -8.93 -10.63 -19.23
C LEU A 208 -8.06 -11.91 -19.20
N LEU A 209 -7.64 -12.40 -20.35
CA LEU A 209 -6.81 -13.59 -20.48
C LEU A 209 -5.35 -13.25 -20.80
N ASP A 210 -5.02 -11.97 -20.96
CA ASP A 210 -3.66 -11.54 -21.22
C ASP A 210 -2.79 -11.71 -19.97
N PRO A 211 -1.66 -12.46 -20.05
CA PRO A 211 -0.80 -12.71 -18.89
C PRO A 211 -0.28 -11.44 -18.21
N SER A 212 -0.01 -10.38 -18.98
CA SER A 212 0.50 -9.12 -18.44
C SER A 212 -0.59 -8.37 -17.64
N THR A 213 -1.83 -8.38 -18.12
CA THR A 213 -2.99 -7.80 -17.42
C THR A 213 -3.30 -8.56 -16.14
N ILE A 214 -3.31 -9.90 -16.18
CA ILE A 214 -3.50 -10.74 -14.99
C ILE A 214 -2.43 -10.44 -13.94
N ARG A 215 -1.17 -10.41 -14.35
CA ARG A 215 -0.04 -10.07 -13.49
C ARG A 215 -0.20 -8.68 -12.86
N ASN A 216 -0.50 -7.68 -13.68
CA ASN A 216 -0.66 -6.30 -13.20
C ASN A 216 -1.82 -6.16 -12.21
N ALA A 217 -2.95 -6.82 -12.47
CA ALA A 217 -4.10 -6.83 -11.59
C ALA A 217 -3.78 -7.55 -10.25
N PHE A 218 -3.06 -8.67 -10.32
CA PHE A 218 -2.62 -9.42 -9.16
C PHE A 218 -1.64 -8.62 -8.29
N THR A 219 -0.59 -8.08 -8.90
CA THR A 219 0.41 -7.26 -8.20
C THR A 219 -0.24 -6.03 -7.57
N GLN A 220 -1.16 -5.36 -8.32
CA GLN A 220 -1.88 -4.21 -7.79
C GLN A 220 -2.75 -4.59 -6.59
N ALA A 221 -3.49 -5.69 -6.65
CA ALA A 221 -4.39 -6.11 -5.59
C ALA A 221 -3.64 -6.44 -4.29
N PHE A 222 -2.55 -7.20 -4.38
CA PHE A 222 -1.73 -7.54 -3.21
C PHE A 222 -1.00 -6.35 -2.63
N PHE A 223 -0.41 -5.51 -3.48
CA PHE A 223 0.32 -4.33 -3.04
C PHE A 223 -0.61 -3.29 -2.41
N SER A 224 -1.80 -3.08 -3.01
CA SER A 224 -2.80 -2.13 -2.54
C SER A 224 -3.30 -2.49 -1.14
N ILE A 225 -3.79 -3.73 -0.96
CA ILE A 225 -4.32 -4.17 0.34
C ILE A 225 -3.19 -4.33 1.39
N GLY A 226 -1.94 -4.55 0.95
CA GLY A 226 -0.80 -4.72 1.84
C GLY A 226 -0.84 -6.01 2.66
N THR A 227 -1.49 -7.07 2.16
CA THR A 227 -1.56 -8.36 2.85
C THR A 227 -0.29 -9.17 2.67
N GLY A 228 0.13 -9.87 3.71
CA GLY A 228 1.32 -10.73 3.68
C GLY A 228 2.61 -10.09 4.18
N ILE A 229 2.53 -8.87 4.73
CA ILE A 229 3.68 -8.16 5.34
C ILE A 229 3.54 -7.93 6.84
N GLY A 230 2.43 -8.37 7.43
CA GLY A 230 2.20 -8.30 8.87
C GLY A 230 1.77 -6.93 9.40
N THR A 231 1.52 -5.93 8.57
CA THR A 231 1.07 -4.60 9.02
C THR A 231 -0.30 -4.66 9.69
N LEU A 232 -1.25 -5.31 9.04
CA LEU A 232 -2.60 -5.45 9.55
C LEU A 232 -2.69 -6.46 10.68
N LEU A 233 -1.78 -7.46 10.72
CA LEU A 233 -1.58 -8.32 11.88
C LEU A 233 -1.13 -7.49 13.10
N ALA A 234 -0.11 -6.64 12.93
CA ALA A 234 0.36 -5.76 14.00
C ALA A 234 -0.78 -4.89 14.56
N TYR A 235 -1.60 -4.31 13.68
CA TYR A 235 -2.76 -3.52 14.08
C TYR A 235 -3.86 -4.35 14.74
N ALA A 236 -4.14 -5.55 14.22
CA ALA A 236 -5.13 -6.46 14.80
C ALA A 236 -4.73 -7.00 16.19
N ALA A 237 -3.43 -7.02 16.50
CA ALA A 237 -2.96 -7.39 17.84
C ALA A 237 -3.39 -6.39 18.95
N TYR A 238 -3.83 -5.19 18.57
CA TYR A 238 -4.40 -4.17 19.46
C TYR A 238 -5.93 -4.13 19.44
N LEU A 239 -6.61 -5.04 18.71
CA LEU A 239 -8.07 -5.11 18.62
C LEU A 239 -8.70 -5.78 19.83
N ASP A 240 -9.91 -5.32 20.17
CA ASP A 240 -10.79 -6.03 21.10
C ASP A 240 -11.20 -7.39 20.51
N ARG A 241 -11.27 -8.40 21.35
CA ARG A 241 -11.69 -9.77 20.96
C ARG A 241 -13.12 -9.85 20.40
N ARG A 242 -13.96 -8.86 20.69
CA ARG A 242 -15.35 -8.78 20.20
C ARG A 242 -15.47 -8.15 18.81
N ALA A 243 -14.39 -7.59 18.24
CA ALA A 243 -14.42 -6.99 16.92
C ALA A 243 -14.84 -8.01 15.85
N HIS A 244 -15.70 -7.60 14.93
CA HIS A 244 -16.23 -8.48 13.87
C HIS A 244 -15.33 -8.43 12.64
N LEU A 245 -14.27 -9.27 12.61
CA LEU A 245 -13.18 -9.18 11.64
C LEU A 245 -13.60 -9.17 10.15
N PRO A 246 -14.56 -10.01 9.69
CA PRO A 246 -14.97 -9.94 8.29
C PRO A 246 -15.59 -8.59 7.91
N ARG A 247 -16.35 -7.96 8.82
CA ARG A 247 -16.94 -6.65 8.59
C ARG A 247 -15.85 -5.56 8.52
N GLU A 248 -14.88 -5.60 9.44
CA GLU A 248 -13.76 -4.67 9.45
C GLU A 248 -12.90 -4.83 8.17
N ALA A 249 -12.61 -6.08 7.76
CA ALA A 249 -11.86 -6.36 6.55
C ALA A 249 -12.57 -5.86 5.29
N VAL A 250 -13.90 -6.07 5.17
CA VAL A 250 -14.70 -5.55 4.04
C VAL A 250 -14.67 -4.03 4.02
N ALA A 251 -14.75 -3.36 5.17
CA ALA A 251 -14.66 -1.91 5.25
C ALA A 251 -13.29 -1.40 4.79
N VAL A 252 -12.20 -2.03 5.22
CA VAL A 252 -10.82 -1.69 4.80
C VAL A 252 -10.66 -1.86 3.30
N VAL A 253 -11.04 -3.03 2.76
CA VAL A 253 -10.97 -3.32 1.32
C VAL A 253 -11.83 -2.36 0.50
N GLY A 254 -13.04 -2.05 0.98
CA GLY A 254 -13.95 -1.11 0.31
C GLY A 254 -13.36 0.30 0.24
N MET A 255 -12.75 0.79 1.32
CA MET A 255 -12.11 2.11 1.35
C MET A 255 -10.87 2.15 0.44
N ASP A 256 -10.02 1.12 0.48
CA ASP A 256 -8.84 1.02 -0.38
C ASP A 256 -9.22 1.01 -1.87
N THR A 257 -10.18 0.15 -2.23
CA THR A 257 -10.72 0.06 -3.60
C THR A 257 -11.34 1.39 -4.06
N ALA A 258 -12.10 2.06 -3.18
CA ALA A 258 -12.69 3.36 -3.49
C ALA A 258 -11.62 4.42 -3.80
N VAL A 259 -10.51 4.42 -3.07
CA VAL A 259 -9.37 5.32 -3.38
C VAL A 259 -8.76 5.01 -4.74
N GLY A 260 -8.53 3.74 -5.07
CA GLY A 260 -8.01 3.34 -6.39
C GLY A 260 -8.92 3.77 -7.54
N LEU A 261 -10.23 3.55 -7.39
CA LEU A 261 -11.23 3.96 -8.39
C LEU A 261 -11.32 5.49 -8.53
N LEU A 262 -11.36 6.23 -7.42
CA LEU A 262 -11.37 7.69 -7.43
C LEU A 262 -10.07 8.24 -8.06
N ALA A 263 -8.92 7.65 -7.77
CA ALA A 263 -7.66 8.02 -8.41
C ALA A 263 -7.69 7.79 -9.92
N GLY A 264 -8.30 6.70 -10.38
CA GLY A 264 -8.57 6.47 -11.81
C GLY A 264 -9.48 7.56 -12.39
N MET A 265 -10.53 7.97 -11.66
CA MET A 265 -11.43 9.05 -12.06
C MET A 265 -10.76 10.43 -12.11
N VAL A 266 -9.62 10.63 -11.45
CA VAL A 266 -8.78 11.83 -11.61
C VAL A 266 -7.84 11.66 -12.80
N THR A 267 -7.10 10.56 -12.84
CA THR A 267 -5.99 10.38 -13.77
C THR A 267 -6.42 10.27 -15.20
N PHE A 268 -7.46 9.46 -15.52
CA PHE A 268 -7.88 9.24 -16.90
C PHE A 268 -8.43 10.50 -17.59
N PRO A 269 -9.29 11.33 -16.94
CA PRO A 269 -9.68 12.61 -17.51
C PRO A 269 -8.51 13.57 -17.73
N VAL A 270 -7.58 13.66 -16.74
CA VAL A 270 -6.38 14.51 -16.86
C VAL A 270 -5.53 14.09 -18.06
N VAL A 271 -5.27 12.78 -18.18
CA VAL A 271 -4.51 12.22 -19.32
C VAL A 271 -5.16 12.52 -20.67
N ALA A 272 -6.46 12.31 -20.76
CA ALA A 272 -7.20 12.55 -22.00
C ALA A 272 -7.26 14.05 -22.37
N SER A 273 -7.40 14.92 -21.36
CA SER A 273 -7.51 16.36 -21.56
C SER A 273 -6.20 17.03 -21.95
N PHE A 274 -5.07 16.51 -21.46
CA PHE A 274 -3.75 17.10 -21.74
C PHE A 274 -2.92 16.31 -22.75
N GLY A 275 -3.48 15.26 -23.38
CA GLY A 275 -2.77 14.48 -24.38
C GLY A 275 -1.54 13.71 -23.83
N LEU A 276 -1.57 13.32 -22.53
CA LEU A 276 -0.44 12.70 -21.83
C LEU A 276 -0.37 11.17 -22.03
N GLY A 277 -1.15 10.60 -22.96
CA GLY A 277 -1.26 9.15 -23.16
C GLY A 277 0.08 8.46 -23.41
N ASP A 278 0.92 9.04 -24.24
CA ASP A 278 2.25 8.50 -24.58
C ASP A 278 3.27 8.62 -23.43
N VAL A 279 3.13 9.64 -22.58
CA VAL A 279 4.04 9.87 -21.45
C VAL A 279 3.78 8.92 -20.28
N ILE A 280 2.52 8.53 -20.09
CA ILE A 280 2.13 7.54 -19.07
C ILE A 280 2.61 6.14 -19.42
N SER A 281 2.80 5.82 -20.70
CA SER A 281 3.25 4.50 -21.14
C SER A 281 4.70 4.17 -20.75
N GLY A 282 5.52 5.16 -20.41
CA GLY A 282 6.96 4.97 -20.22
C GLY A 282 7.38 4.60 -18.79
N SER A 283 6.80 5.24 -17.76
CA SER A 283 7.24 5.03 -16.37
C SER A 283 6.21 5.60 -15.38
N THR A 284 5.90 4.83 -14.34
CA THR A 284 5.02 5.28 -13.25
C THR A 284 5.56 6.53 -12.54
N LEU A 285 6.86 6.56 -12.27
CA LEU A 285 7.54 7.69 -11.61
C LEU A 285 7.61 8.91 -12.51
N GLY A 286 7.92 8.73 -13.80
CA GLY A 286 7.94 9.81 -14.79
C GLY A 286 6.56 10.47 -14.93
N THR A 287 5.50 9.68 -14.89
CA THR A 287 4.13 10.20 -14.95
C THR A 287 3.83 11.19 -13.82
N ILE A 288 4.25 10.89 -12.59
CA ILE A 288 3.91 11.69 -11.40
C ILE A 288 4.81 12.90 -11.23
N PHE A 289 6.12 12.70 -11.41
CA PHE A 289 7.09 13.73 -11.09
C PHE A 289 7.51 14.59 -12.30
N ILE A 290 7.15 14.15 -13.52
CA ILE A 290 7.46 14.87 -14.77
C ILE A 290 6.18 15.27 -15.49
N ALA A 291 5.38 14.28 -15.97
CA ALA A 291 4.26 14.54 -16.84
C ALA A 291 3.13 15.33 -16.18
N LEU A 292 2.73 14.92 -14.96
CA LEU A 292 1.64 15.58 -14.23
C LEU A 292 1.97 17.05 -13.90
N PRO A 293 3.14 17.39 -13.30
CA PRO A 293 3.50 18.78 -13.07
C PRO A 293 3.59 19.61 -14.35
N THR A 294 4.15 19.05 -15.43
CA THR A 294 4.23 19.72 -16.73
C THR A 294 2.85 19.98 -17.34
N GLY A 295 1.95 18.98 -17.32
CA GLY A 295 0.58 19.14 -17.81
C GLY A 295 -0.20 20.20 -17.03
N LEU A 296 -0.06 20.19 -15.70
CA LEU A 296 -0.74 21.16 -14.84
C LEU A 296 -0.19 22.58 -14.99
N SER A 297 1.06 22.77 -15.41
CA SER A 297 1.65 24.12 -15.61
C SER A 297 0.91 24.94 -16.65
N ALA A 298 0.31 24.29 -17.65
CA ALA A 298 -0.52 24.95 -18.68
C ALA A 298 -1.75 25.65 -18.10
N LEU A 299 -2.20 25.29 -16.90
CA LEU A 299 -3.36 25.88 -16.21
C LEU A 299 -2.99 27.05 -15.28
N GLY A 300 -1.73 27.48 -15.24
CA GLY A 300 -1.27 28.58 -14.38
C GLY A 300 -1.52 28.33 -12.90
N GLU A 301 -2.11 29.31 -12.20
CA GLU A 301 -2.36 29.22 -10.75
C GLU A 301 -3.35 28.10 -10.37
N THR A 302 -4.34 27.80 -11.20
CA THR A 302 -5.23 26.67 -10.99
C THR A 302 -4.46 25.35 -11.00
N GLY A 303 -3.56 25.17 -11.96
CA GLY A 303 -2.72 23.98 -12.03
C GLY A 303 -1.78 23.86 -10.82
N ARG A 304 -1.24 24.97 -10.33
CA ARG A 304 -0.44 25.00 -9.11
C ARG A 304 -1.24 24.56 -7.89
N LEU A 305 -2.48 25.05 -7.74
CA LEU A 305 -3.36 24.64 -6.63
C LEU A 305 -3.68 23.14 -6.72
N VAL A 306 -4.02 22.64 -7.89
CA VAL A 306 -4.29 21.21 -8.13
C VAL A 306 -3.06 20.36 -7.77
N ALA A 307 -1.86 20.75 -8.19
CA ALA A 307 -0.63 20.06 -7.85
C ALA A 307 -0.35 20.05 -6.35
N LEU A 308 -0.56 21.17 -5.65
CA LEU A 308 -0.42 21.26 -4.19
C LEU A 308 -1.38 20.28 -3.50
N VAL A 309 -2.65 20.25 -3.91
CA VAL A 309 -3.63 19.32 -3.36
C VAL A 309 -3.23 17.87 -3.66
N PHE A 310 -2.79 17.57 -4.88
CA PHE A 310 -2.37 16.23 -5.27
C PHE A 310 -1.14 15.73 -4.47
N PHE A 311 -0.07 16.51 -4.39
CA PHE A 311 1.14 16.09 -3.67
C PHE A 311 0.92 16.05 -2.14
N LEU A 312 0.07 16.92 -1.58
CA LEU A 312 -0.34 16.83 -0.17
C LEU A 312 -1.13 15.55 0.10
N LEU A 313 -2.10 15.24 -0.76
CA LEU A 313 -2.88 13.99 -0.70
C LEU A 313 -1.97 12.77 -0.82
N ALA A 314 -1.03 12.77 -1.78
CA ALA A 314 -0.07 11.70 -1.98
C ALA A 314 0.82 11.51 -0.74
N TYR A 315 1.28 12.60 -0.11
CA TYR A 315 2.08 12.53 1.10
C TYR A 315 1.27 12.01 2.31
N LEU A 316 -0.01 12.42 2.44
CA LEU A 316 -0.90 11.89 3.49
C LEU A 316 -1.15 10.39 3.32
N ALA A 317 -1.36 9.91 2.09
CA ALA A 317 -1.47 8.48 1.82
C ALA A 317 -0.16 7.75 2.14
N ALA A 318 0.97 8.35 1.80
CA ALA A 318 2.27 7.75 2.06
C ALA A 318 2.59 7.63 3.56
N ILE A 319 2.32 8.67 4.36
CA ILE A 319 2.65 8.64 5.79
C ILE A 319 1.79 7.66 6.57
N THR A 320 0.52 7.45 6.21
CA THR A 320 -0.34 6.46 6.87
C THR A 320 0.14 5.03 6.63
N SER A 321 0.63 4.73 5.42
CA SER A 321 1.24 3.44 5.09
C SER A 321 2.62 3.25 5.74
N SER A 322 3.47 4.28 5.75
CA SER A 322 4.80 4.19 6.38
C SER A 322 4.73 3.93 7.87
N VAL A 323 3.74 4.51 8.55
CA VAL A 323 3.49 4.31 9.99
C VAL A 323 3.15 2.84 10.29
N SER A 324 2.32 2.20 9.47
CA SER A 324 1.99 0.78 9.64
C SER A 324 3.16 -0.15 9.37
N LEU A 325 3.97 0.17 8.36
CA LEU A 325 5.20 -0.58 8.05
C LEU A 325 6.21 -0.49 9.20
N LEU A 326 6.41 0.70 9.80
CA LEU A 326 7.30 0.86 10.94
C LEU A 326 6.79 0.17 12.21
N GLU A 327 5.46 0.07 12.40
CA GLU A 327 4.88 -0.60 13.56
C GLU A 327 5.22 -2.10 13.59
N VAL A 328 5.43 -2.76 12.43
CA VAL A 328 5.81 -4.19 12.38
C VAL A 328 7.12 -4.48 13.12
N PRO A 329 8.26 -3.87 12.81
CA PRO A 329 9.49 -4.10 13.57
C PRO A 329 9.41 -3.53 14.99
N VAL A 330 8.72 -2.42 15.21
CA VAL A 330 8.59 -1.81 16.55
C VAL A 330 7.85 -2.75 17.49
N ALA A 331 6.66 -3.22 17.13
CA ALA A 331 5.90 -4.18 17.93
C ALA A 331 6.68 -5.48 18.13
N SER A 332 7.40 -5.95 17.10
CA SER A 332 8.19 -7.17 17.15
C SER A 332 9.37 -7.07 18.13
N LEU A 333 10.10 -5.94 18.13
CA LEU A 333 11.19 -5.71 19.09
C LEU A 333 10.68 -5.52 20.52
N MET A 334 9.53 -4.87 20.68
CA MET A 334 8.90 -4.73 22.00
C MET A 334 8.51 -6.09 22.59
N ASP A 335 7.85 -6.93 21.78
CA ASP A 335 7.36 -8.23 22.24
C ASP A 335 8.50 -9.26 22.42
N ALA A 336 9.47 -9.30 21.51
CA ALA A 336 10.54 -10.31 21.54
C ALA A 336 11.65 -9.98 22.52
N LEU A 337 12.00 -8.69 22.70
CA LEU A 337 13.14 -8.24 23.49
C LEU A 337 12.74 -7.45 24.76
N GLY A 338 11.45 -7.19 24.96
CA GLY A 338 10.97 -6.38 26.08
C GLY A 338 11.40 -4.91 26.02
N TRP A 339 11.71 -4.38 24.82
CA TRP A 339 12.18 -3.01 24.68
C TRP A 339 11.05 -1.99 24.86
N SER A 340 11.42 -0.81 25.36
CA SER A 340 10.50 0.31 25.36
C SER A 340 10.20 0.75 23.92
N ARG A 341 8.98 1.26 23.65
CA ARG A 341 8.56 1.76 22.34
C ARG A 341 9.56 2.78 21.77
N ARG A 342 10.04 3.72 22.59
CA ARG A 342 11.01 4.73 22.15
C ARG A 342 12.30 4.12 21.61
N ARG A 343 12.84 3.11 22.30
CA ARG A 343 14.06 2.40 21.87
C ARG A 343 13.82 1.61 20.59
N ALA A 344 12.69 0.91 20.50
CA ALA A 344 12.32 0.13 19.33
C ALA A 344 12.13 1.03 18.10
N VAL A 345 11.41 2.16 18.24
CA VAL A 345 11.20 3.14 17.16
C VAL A 345 12.52 3.72 16.67
N LEU A 346 13.38 4.20 17.61
CA LEU A 346 14.64 4.82 17.23
C LEU A 346 15.52 3.86 16.44
N LEU A 347 15.73 2.65 16.96
CA LEU A 347 16.60 1.67 16.30
C LEU A 347 16.03 1.23 14.95
N SER A 348 14.73 0.89 14.90
CA SER A 348 14.08 0.49 13.63
C SER A 348 14.17 1.60 12.60
N SER A 349 13.89 2.86 12.98
CA SER A 349 13.93 3.99 12.05
C SER A 349 15.33 4.25 11.51
N VAL A 350 16.37 4.18 12.37
CA VAL A 350 17.76 4.36 11.94
C VAL A 350 18.19 3.24 11.00
N LEU A 351 17.91 1.99 11.35
CA LEU A 351 18.27 0.84 10.50
C LEU A 351 17.56 0.87 9.14
N ILE A 352 16.26 1.21 9.12
CA ILE A 352 15.48 1.30 7.88
C ILE A 352 15.94 2.48 7.03
N PHE A 353 16.26 3.62 7.65
CA PHE A 353 16.85 4.76 6.94
C PHE A 353 18.16 4.38 6.26
N LEU A 354 19.08 3.73 6.97
CA LEU A 354 20.36 3.28 6.43
C LEU A 354 20.17 2.24 5.31
N LEU A 355 19.21 1.31 5.47
CA LEU A 355 18.87 0.32 4.45
C LEU A 355 18.32 0.99 3.16
N GLY A 356 17.66 2.14 3.28
CA GLY A 356 17.12 2.90 2.15
C GLY A 356 18.13 3.81 1.43
N LEU A 357 19.33 4.06 1.99
CA LEU A 357 20.31 4.95 1.36
C LEU A 357 20.69 4.54 -0.07
N PRO A 358 20.91 3.25 -0.40
CA PRO A 358 21.19 2.85 -1.79
C PRO A 358 20.03 3.16 -2.74
N ALA A 359 18.78 3.00 -2.30
CA ALA A 359 17.60 3.33 -3.09
C ALA A 359 17.46 4.86 -3.32
N ALA A 360 17.92 5.69 -2.37
CA ALA A 360 17.89 7.13 -2.49
C ALA A 360 18.91 7.67 -3.52
N THR A 361 19.91 6.87 -3.90
CA THR A 361 20.98 7.25 -4.82
C THR A 361 20.91 6.56 -6.17
N SER A 362 20.03 5.55 -6.33
CA SER A 362 19.93 4.75 -7.55
C SER A 362 18.50 4.27 -7.80
N LEU A 363 17.93 4.70 -8.93
CA LEU A 363 16.62 4.20 -9.39
C LEU A 363 16.61 2.69 -9.63
N GLY A 364 17.73 2.12 -10.10
CA GLY A 364 17.86 0.67 -10.30
C GLY A 364 17.78 -0.10 -8.99
N VAL A 365 18.45 0.39 -7.93
CA VAL A 365 18.36 -0.21 -6.59
C VAL A 365 16.95 -0.06 -6.01
N LEU A 366 16.33 1.12 -6.19
CA LEU A 366 14.95 1.35 -5.76
C LEU A 366 13.99 0.34 -6.42
N GLY A 367 14.07 0.18 -7.75
CA GLY A 367 13.25 -0.77 -8.50
C GLY A 367 13.51 -2.22 -8.10
N TRP A 368 14.77 -2.58 -7.83
CA TRP A 368 15.13 -3.90 -7.31
C TRP A 368 14.52 -4.14 -5.92
N MET A 369 14.61 -3.18 -5.01
CA MET A 369 14.00 -3.29 -3.67
C MET A 369 12.49 -3.42 -3.75
N ASP A 370 11.82 -2.65 -4.61
CA ASP A 370 10.38 -2.77 -4.85
C ASP A 370 10.01 -4.17 -5.36
N SER A 371 10.75 -4.70 -6.34
CA SER A 371 10.50 -6.05 -6.89
C SER A 371 10.70 -7.16 -5.87
N VAL A 372 11.74 -7.07 -5.03
CA VAL A 372 12.05 -8.09 -4.02
C VAL A 372 11.10 -7.98 -2.82
N PHE A 373 11.03 -6.82 -2.18
CA PHE A 373 10.29 -6.66 -0.93
C PHE A 373 8.79 -6.40 -1.16
N GLY A 374 8.43 -5.55 -2.12
CA GLY A 374 7.06 -5.22 -2.47
C GLY A 374 6.41 -6.25 -3.41
N GLY A 375 7.21 -6.96 -4.20
CA GLY A 375 6.75 -8.04 -5.08
C GLY A 375 6.86 -9.41 -4.42
N VAL A 376 8.06 -10.01 -4.45
CA VAL A 376 8.27 -11.43 -4.08
C VAL A 376 7.96 -11.72 -2.62
N LEU A 377 8.53 -10.96 -1.66
CA LEU A 377 8.36 -11.27 -0.23
C LEU A 377 6.95 -11.01 0.27
N LEU A 378 6.28 -9.97 -0.22
CA LEU A 378 4.89 -9.68 0.10
C LEU A 378 3.98 -10.84 -0.34
N ILE A 379 4.11 -11.30 -1.58
CA ILE A 379 3.30 -12.39 -2.13
C ILE A 379 3.60 -13.71 -1.39
N LEU A 380 4.87 -14.00 -1.12
CA LEU A 380 5.29 -15.18 -0.34
C LEU A 380 4.71 -15.16 1.07
N GLY A 381 4.69 -14.00 1.73
CA GLY A 381 4.06 -13.84 3.05
C GLY A 381 2.58 -14.15 3.03
N GLY A 382 1.84 -13.67 2.02
CA GLY A 382 0.42 -13.99 1.81
C GLY A 382 0.19 -15.48 1.57
N LEU A 383 1.05 -16.13 0.75
CA LEU A 383 1.00 -17.58 0.51
C LEU A 383 1.20 -18.38 1.80
N LEU A 384 2.26 -18.08 2.55
CA LEU A 384 2.57 -18.80 3.79
C LEU A 384 1.50 -18.57 4.86
N LEU A 385 0.92 -17.39 4.93
CA LEU A 385 -0.21 -17.11 5.83
C LEU A 385 -1.45 -17.93 5.46
N ALA A 386 -1.78 -18.03 4.17
CA ALA A 386 -2.87 -18.86 3.68
C ALA A 386 -2.62 -20.36 3.98
N LEU A 387 -1.39 -20.83 3.84
CA LEU A 387 -1.00 -22.19 4.22
C LEU A 387 -1.08 -22.41 5.74
N LEU A 388 -0.65 -21.45 6.55
CA LEU A 388 -0.74 -21.55 8.01
C LEU A 388 -2.20 -21.71 8.46
N LEU A 389 -3.06 -20.74 8.13
CA LEU A 389 -4.43 -20.70 8.67
C LEU A 389 -5.43 -21.52 7.85
N GLY A 390 -5.17 -21.75 6.56
CA GLY A 390 -6.03 -22.59 5.71
C GLY A 390 -5.76 -24.09 5.84
N TRP A 391 -4.49 -24.49 6.09
CA TRP A 391 -4.08 -25.89 6.07
C TRP A 391 -3.49 -26.40 7.38
N ALA A 392 -2.53 -25.67 7.96
CA ALA A 392 -1.84 -26.16 9.15
C ALA A 392 -2.71 -26.08 10.40
N VAL A 393 -3.44 -24.98 10.59
CA VAL A 393 -4.29 -24.76 11.78
C VAL A 393 -5.67 -24.16 11.44
N PRO A 394 -6.46 -24.78 10.54
CA PRO A 394 -7.73 -24.22 10.07
C PRO A 394 -8.78 -24.09 11.19
N GLN A 395 -8.68 -24.91 12.22
CA GLN A 395 -9.56 -24.83 13.38
C GLN A 395 -9.34 -23.56 14.21
N HIS A 396 -8.10 -23.06 14.25
CA HIS A 396 -7.76 -21.79 14.91
C HIS A 396 -8.49 -20.62 14.23
N PHE A 397 -8.41 -20.55 12.89
CA PHE A 397 -9.11 -19.57 12.07
C PHE A 397 -10.63 -19.57 12.32
N ARG A 398 -11.27 -20.75 12.30
CA ARG A 398 -12.71 -20.89 12.53
C ARG A 398 -13.12 -20.50 13.94
N ARG A 399 -12.38 -20.95 14.96
CA ARG A 399 -12.67 -20.65 16.37
C ARG A 399 -12.64 -19.15 16.67
N ASP A 400 -11.66 -18.45 16.13
CA ASP A 400 -11.54 -17.00 16.33
C ASP A 400 -12.69 -16.25 15.64
N LEU A 401 -13.08 -16.62 14.42
CA LEU A 401 -14.24 -16.04 13.75
C LEU A 401 -15.56 -16.35 14.46
N LEU A 402 -15.72 -17.55 14.99
CA LEU A 402 -16.89 -17.94 15.76
C LEU A 402 -17.01 -17.09 17.04
N SER A 403 -15.90 -16.82 17.72
CA SER A 403 -15.88 -16.03 18.96
C SER A 403 -16.35 -14.58 18.76
N SER A 404 -16.30 -14.04 17.54
CA SER A 404 -16.81 -12.72 17.17
C SER A 404 -18.21 -12.73 16.55
N GLY A 405 -18.93 -13.86 16.64
CA GLY A 405 -20.30 -13.97 16.12
C GLY A 405 -20.41 -14.02 14.59
N THR A 406 -19.33 -14.35 13.88
CA THR A 406 -19.36 -14.50 12.42
C THR A 406 -20.28 -15.69 12.03
N PRO A 407 -21.25 -15.50 11.10
CA PRO A 407 -22.12 -16.59 10.65
C PRO A 407 -21.34 -17.78 10.06
N GLU A 408 -21.81 -18.99 10.28
CA GLU A 408 -21.10 -20.22 9.90
C GLU A 408 -20.82 -20.30 8.38
N TRP A 409 -21.77 -19.86 7.55
CA TRP A 409 -21.60 -19.85 6.11
C TRP A 409 -20.46 -18.91 5.66
N VAL A 410 -20.28 -17.75 6.34
CA VAL A 410 -19.16 -16.81 6.08
C VAL A 410 -17.85 -17.48 6.48
N GLN A 411 -17.78 -18.12 7.66
CA GLN A 411 -16.58 -18.83 8.10
C GLN A 411 -16.19 -19.92 7.10
N ARG A 412 -17.17 -20.71 6.61
CA ARG A 412 -16.94 -21.77 5.62
C ARG A 412 -16.45 -21.17 4.29
N LEU A 413 -17.10 -20.12 3.80
CA LEU A 413 -16.72 -19.46 2.56
C LEU A 413 -15.29 -18.95 2.64
N LEU A 414 -14.95 -18.15 3.67
CA LEU A 414 -13.62 -17.60 3.86
C LEU A 414 -12.55 -18.69 3.98
N LEU A 415 -12.85 -19.78 4.70
CA LEU A 415 -11.93 -20.90 4.81
C LEU A 415 -11.74 -21.65 3.48
N VAL A 416 -12.79 -21.85 2.71
CA VAL A 416 -12.71 -22.49 1.38
C VAL A 416 -11.84 -21.64 0.44
N LEU A 417 -12.08 -20.32 0.38
CA LEU A 417 -11.29 -19.39 -0.44
C LEU A 417 -9.82 -19.36 0.01
N LEU A 418 -9.57 -19.25 1.32
CA LEU A 418 -8.23 -19.21 1.89
C LEU A 418 -7.46 -20.54 1.69
N ARG A 419 -8.16 -21.67 1.70
CA ARG A 419 -7.56 -23.01 1.63
C ARG A 419 -7.33 -23.47 0.18
N TRP A 420 -8.32 -23.28 -0.68
CA TRP A 420 -8.32 -23.90 -2.01
C TRP A 420 -8.05 -22.93 -3.14
N LEU A 421 -8.48 -21.65 -3.01
CA LEU A 421 -8.33 -20.68 -4.06
C LEU A 421 -7.07 -19.82 -3.88
N ALA A 422 -6.84 -19.29 -2.67
CA ALA A 422 -5.71 -18.39 -2.42
C ALA A 422 -4.34 -19.06 -2.69
N PRO A 423 -4.00 -20.27 -2.18
CA PRO A 423 -2.66 -20.80 -2.35
C PRO A 423 -2.24 -21.02 -3.81
N PRO A 424 -3.02 -21.68 -4.69
CA PRO A 424 -2.61 -21.88 -6.06
C PRO A 424 -2.51 -20.57 -6.86
N VAL A 425 -3.44 -19.62 -6.63
CA VAL A 425 -3.44 -18.34 -7.34
C VAL A 425 -2.27 -17.45 -6.86
N VAL A 426 -2.02 -17.41 -5.55
CA VAL A 426 -0.89 -16.67 -4.97
C VAL A 426 0.46 -17.29 -5.38
N ALA A 427 0.55 -18.63 -5.43
CA ALA A 427 1.75 -19.32 -5.92
C ALA A 427 2.03 -19.01 -7.39
N LEU A 428 0.99 -18.94 -8.24
CA LEU A 428 1.14 -18.51 -9.63
C LEU A 428 1.67 -17.07 -9.69
N GLY A 429 1.09 -16.14 -8.93
CA GLY A 429 1.57 -14.75 -8.83
C GLY A 429 3.03 -14.66 -8.37
N LEU A 430 3.42 -15.51 -7.42
CA LEU A 430 4.81 -15.59 -6.95
C LEU A 430 5.76 -16.06 -8.05
N VAL A 431 5.39 -17.10 -8.80
CA VAL A 431 6.20 -17.60 -9.93
C VAL A 431 6.39 -16.51 -10.97
N VAL A 432 5.32 -15.80 -11.33
CA VAL A 432 5.39 -14.69 -12.30
C VAL A 432 6.33 -13.59 -11.80
N SER A 433 6.19 -13.17 -10.52
CA SER A 433 7.06 -12.15 -9.94
C SER A 433 8.54 -12.57 -9.88
N LEU A 434 8.81 -13.87 -9.65
CA LEU A 434 10.17 -14.41 -9.68
C LEU A 434 10.74 -14.43 -11.10
N VAL A 435 9.96 -14.80 -12.10
CA VAL A 435 10.38 -14.78 -13.51
C VAL A 435 10.72 -13.36 -13.96
N ASP A 436 9.90 -12.37 -13.59
CA ASP A 436 10.17 -10.96 -13.90
C ASP A 436 11.45 -10.46 -13.23
N LEU A 437 11.64 -10.80 -11.94
CA LEU A 437 12.85 -10.43 -11.19
C LEU A 437 14.10 -11.02 -11.84
N LEU A 438 14.07 -12.31 -12.20
CA LEU A 438 15.20 -12.98 -12.88
C LEU A 438 15.42 -12.42 -14.29
N GLY A 439 14.35 -12.16 -15.05
CA GLY A 439 14.44 -11.55 -16.38
C GLY A 439 15.10 -10.18 -16.36
N SER A 440 14.84 -9.36 -15.33
CA SER A 440 15.50 -8.06 -15.15
C SER A 440 17.02 -8.16 -14.81
N TRP A 441 17.53 -9.34 -14.46
CA TRP A 441 18.94 -9.57 -14.12
C TRP A 441 19.75 -10.13 -15.31
N PHE A 442 19.09 -10.83 -16.21
CA PHE A 442 19.75 -11.54 -17.32
C PHE A 442 19.45 -10.92 -18.70
N GLY A 443 18.61 -9.89 -18.77
CA GLY A 443 18.30 -9.10 -19.97
C GLY A 443 18.89 -7.71 -19.88
#